data_00c71543036a6238f5ca55cdc40906ca
#
_entry.id   00c71543036a6238f5ca55cdc40906ca
#
_cell.length_a   1.000
_cell.length_b   1.000
_cell.length_c   1.000
_cell.angle_alpha   90.00
_cell.angle_beta   90.00
_cell.angle_gamma   90.00
#
_symmetry.space_group_name_H-M   'P 1'
#
loop_
_entity.id
_entity.type
_entity.pdbx_description
1 polymer ?
#
loop_
_entity_poly.entity_id
_entity_poly.type
_entity_poly.pdbx_seq_one_letter_code
_entity_poly.pdbx_strand_id
1 'polypeptide(L)'
;KATIGMREYLVGTEVSANYWDSFFNYYPVVFPLIIFCSYYFSNDFRQGTVKHYIEKGLSRWSYFLSKLVIGWSVSFFFFVSAFLIGLLCNKIFFGISGLTFTSISNIVSYIFCEALYHMAVSTLAISLVFLIRNSSVSMAVNALLIFFGYLVLHGLESILGLGYNITIFWAISNINKTRIDMAVQWLPTAIIIFFAYMIIFGGVIGTIFKKRDIT
;
A
#
# COMPACT_ATOMS: atom_id res chain seq x y z
N LYS A 1 -23.51 -3.95 28.49
CA LYS A 1 -23.62 -4.20 27.01
C LYS A 1 -22.25 -4.55 26.39
N ALA A 2 -21.13 -4.05 26.89
CA ALA A 2 -19.79 -4.37 26.38
C ALA A 2 -19.33 -5.81 26.75
N THR A 3 -19.81 -6.35 27.86
CA THR A 3 -19.48 -7.71 28.34
C THR A 3 -20.18 -8.84 27.57
N ILE A 4 -21.31 -8.57 26.93
CA ILE A 4 -22.03 -9.55 26.11
C ILE A 4 -21.30 -9.76 24.78
N GLY A 5 -20.80 -8.70 24.14
CA GLY A 5 -20.01 -8.80 22.93
C GLY A 5 -18.71 -9.61 23.10
N MET A 6 -18.02 -9.45 24.22
CA MET A 6 -16.80 -10.23 24.49
C MET A 6 -17.07 -11.73 24.70
N ARG A 7 -18.25 -12.13 25.19
CA ARG A 7 -18.60 -13.53 25.37
C ARG A 7 -19.00 -14.22 24.07
N GLU A 8 -19.67 -13.55 23.18
CA GLU A 8 -19.93 -14.05 21.81
C GLU A 8 -18.65 -14.15 21.00
N TYR A 9 -17.69 -13.26 21.21
CA TYR A 9 -16.35 -13.33 20.59
C TYR A 9 -15.54 -14.55 21.08
N LEU A 10 -15.82 -15.11 22.26
CA LEU A 10 -15.05 -16.24 22.81
C LEU A 10 -15.66 -17.62 22.54
N VAL A 11 -16.85 -17.73 21.98
CA VAL A 11 -17.59 -19.01 21.91
C VAL A 11 -18.03 -19.41 20.50
N GLY A 12 -17.85 -18.61 19.48
CA GLY A 12 -18.35 -18.91 18.14
C GLY A 12 -17.32 -18.77 17.03
N THR A 13 -17.56 -19.48 15.97
CA THR A 13 -16.81 -19.52 14.69
C THR A 13 -16.57 -18.15 14.02
N GLU A 14 -17.19 -17.08 14.51
CA GLU A 14 -16.95 -15.70 14.07
C GLU A 14 -15.63 -15.11 14.62
N VAL A 15 -15.06 -15.71 15.65
CA VAL A 15 -13.80 -15.30 16.27
C VAL A 15 -12.66 -15.35 15.26
N SER A 16 -12.66 -16.32 14.36
CA SER A 16 -11.55 -16.48 13.39
C SER A 16 -11.47 -15.34 12.38
N ALA A 17 -12.59 -14.87 11.82
CA ALA A 17 -12.57 -13.81 10.82
C ALA A 17 -12.21 -12.44 11.44
N ASN A 18 -12.74 -12.12 12.62
CA ASN A 18 -12.48 -10.83 13.27
C ASN A 18 -11.08 -10.72 13.89
N TYR A 19 -10.49 -11.84 14.36
CA TYR A 19 -9.08 -11.85 14.78
C TYR A 19 -8.14 -11.64 13.62
N TRP A 20 -8.41 -12.26 12.47
CA TRP A 20 -7.66 -12.04 11.26
C TRP A 20 -7.72 -10.57 10.80
N ASP A 21 -8.90 -9.97 10.78
CA ASP A 21 -9.10 -8.58 10.41
C ASP A 21 -8.41 -7.61 11.39
N SER A 22 -8.39 -7.93 12.69
CA SER A 22 -7.75 -7.08 13.71
C SER A 22 -6.23 -7.24 13.75
N PHE A 23 -5.72 -8.44 13.52
CA PHE A 23 -4.28 -8.72 13.53
C PHE A 23 -3.60 -8.26 12.25
N PHE A 24 -4.32 -8.28 11.13
CA PHE A 24 -3.87 -7.82 9.83
C PHE A 24 -4.26 -6.36 9.53
N ASN A 25 -4.30 -5.53 10.53
CA ASN A 25 -4.38 -4.10 10.31
C ASN A 25 -3.02 -3.63 9.75
N TYR A 26 -2.89 -3.62 8.40
CA TYR A 26 -1.61 -3.44 7.68
C TYR A 26 -1.03 -2.03 7.69
N TYR A 27 -1.58 -1.09 8.44
CA TYR A 27 -0.92 0.18 8.69
C TYR A 27 0.56 0.01 9.11
N PRO A 28 0.89 -0.95 10.01
CA PRO A 28 2.28 -1.18 10.38
C PRO A 28 3.19 -1.59 9.22
N VAL A 29 2.65 -2.24 8.18
CA VAL A 29 3.45 -2.67 7.00
C VAL A 29 3.69 -1.54 6.02
N VAL A 30 2.70 -0.67 5.85
CA VAL A 30 2.79 0.50 4.96
C VAL A 30 3.86 1.48 5.45
N PHE A 31 4.03 1.64 6.76
CA PHE A 31 4.97 2.59 7.33
C PHE A 31 6.45 2.26 7.02
N PRO A 32 6.96 1.04 7.32
CA PRO A 32 8.32 0.65 6.93
C PRO A 32 8.54 0.70 5.41
N LEU A 33 7.53 0.33 4.62
CA LEU A 33 7.60 0.39 3.16
C LEU A 33 7.89 1.81 2.68
N ILE A 34 7.21 2.80 3.25
CA ILE A 34 7.38 4.20 2.85
C ILE A 34 8.73 4.76 3.29
N ILE A 35 9.16 4.42 4.51
CA ILE A 35 10.51 4.79 4.97
C ILE A 35 11.54 4.20 4.01
N PHE A 36 11.41 2.93 3.67
CA PHE A 36 12.29 2.26 2.71
C PHE A 36 12.28 2.97 1.35
N CYS A 37 11.11 3.18 0.75
CA CYS A 37 11.00 3.85 -0.54
C CYS A 37 11.60 5.25 -0.50
N SER A 38 11.29 6.04 0.52
CA SER A 38 11.77 7.41 0.65
C SER A 38 13.30 7.46 0.83
N TYR A 39 13.86 6.61 1.64
CA TYR A 39 15.30 6.57 1.90
C TYR A 39 16.07 5.97 0.72
N TYR A 40 15.69 4.78 0.27
CA TYR A 40 16.41 4.03 -0.74
C TYR A 40 16.45 4.76 -2.10
N PHE A 41 15.30 5.20 -2.60
CA PHE A 41 15.24 5.85 -3.90
C PHE A 41 15.77 7.28 -3.90
N SER A 42 15.66 8.02 -2.79
CA SER A 42 16.26 9.36 -2.71
C SER A 42 17.78 9.32 -2.61
N ASN A 43 18.35 8.25 -2.09
CA ASN A 43 19.78 8.06 -2.01
C ASN A 43 20.46 8.05 -3.40
N ASP A 44 19.74 7.59 -4.41
CA ASP A 44 20.23 7.62 -5.80
C ASP A 44 20.48 9.04 -6.30
N PHE A 45 19.65 10.01 -5.89
CA PHE A 45 19.86 11.42 -6.22
C PHE A 45 21.06 12.00 -5.43
N ARG A 46 21.16 11.66 -4.15
CA ARG A 46 22.23 12.14 -3.28
C ARG A 46 23.62 11.64 -3.72
N GLN A 47 23.70 10.40 -4.20
CA GLN A 47 24.95 9.79 -4.66
C GLN A 47 25.27 10.08 -6.13
N GLY A 48 24.40 10.82 -6.84
CA GLY A 48 24.58 11.08 -8.27
C GLY A 48 24.40 9.86 -9.17
N THR A 49 23.89 8.74 -8.62
CA THR A 49 23.70 7.48 -9.35
C THR A 49 22.76 7.68 -10.55
N VAL A 50 21.73 8.51 -10.41
CA VAL A 50 20.80 8.87 -11.49
C VAL A 50 21.55 9.49 -12.67
N LYS A 51 22.43 10.46 -12.41
CA LYS A 51 23.22 11.15 -13.43
C LYS A 51 24.13 10.17 -14.16
N HIS A 52 24.83 9.31 -13.42
CA HIS A 52 25.74 8.32 -13.99
C HIS A 52 25.06 7.32 -14.94
N TYR A 53 23.85 6.83 -14.61
CA TYR A 53 23.11 5.93 -15.50
C TYR A 53 22.63 6.63 -16.77
N ILE A 54 22.22 7.90 -16.67
CA ILE A 54 21.78 8.69 -17.82
C ILE A 54 22.94 9.03 -18.75
N GLU A 55 24.10 9.37 -18.21
CA GLU A 55 25.34 9.58 -18.98
C GLU A 55 25.77 8.33 -19.75
N LYS A 56 25.48 7.14 -19.21
CA LYS A 56 25.70 5.85 -19.90
C LYS A 56 24.65 5.51 -20.95
N GLY A 57 23.71 6.41 -21.23
CA GLY A 57 22.71 6.24 -22.29
C GLY A 57 21.37 5.66 -21.84
N LEU A 58 21.15 5.42 -20.54
CA LEU A 58 19.85 4.97 -20.06
C LEU A 58 18.84 6.11 -20.10
N SER A 59 17.66 5.88 -20.71
CA SER A 59 16.63 6.92 -20.76
C SER A 59 16.10 7.19 -19.34
N ARG A 60 15.76 8.45 -19.06
CA ARG A 60 15.18 8.86 -17.76
C ARG A 60 13.91 8.11 -17.44
N TRP A 61 13.08 7.86 -18.46
CA TRP A 61 11.85 7.10 -18.32
C TRP A 61 12.11 5.64 -17.93
N SER A 62 13.04 4.97 -18.63
CA SER A 62 13.42 3.59 -18.30
C SER A 62 14.00 3.48 -16.90
N TYR A 63 14.80 4.48 -16.47
CA TYR A 63 15.33 4.54 -15.11
C TYR A 63 14.18 4.62 -14.09
N PHE A 64 13.23 5.55 -14.29
CA PHE A 64 12.08 5.69 -13.40
C PHE A 64 11.23 4.42 -13.33
N LEU A 65 10.91 3.80 -14.48
CA LEU A 65 10.15 2.55 -14.54
C LEU A 65 10.86 1.41 -13.82
N SER A 66 12.18 1.29 -13.98
CA SER A 66 12.96 0.26 -13.25
C SER A 66 12.83 0.41 -11.74
N LYS A 67 12.80 1.66 -11.23
CA LYS A 67 12.62 1.94 -9.81
C LYS A 67 11.20 1.64 -9.33
N LEU A 68 10.19 1.86 -10.15
CA LEU A 68 8.81 1.42 -9.85
C LEU A 68 8.73 -0.10 -9.71
N VAL A 69 9.31 -0.86 -10.66
CA VAL A 69 9.32 -2.32 -10.61
C VAL A 69 10.03 -2.84 -9.35
N ILE A 70 11.17 -2.25 -8.99
CA ILE A 70 11.87 -2.58 -7.73
C ILE A 70 10.96 -2.28 -6.52
N GLY A 71 10.31 -1.11 -6.50
CA GLY A 71 9.40 -0.74 -5.43
C GLY A 71 8.21 -1.69 -5.28
N TRP A 72 7.63 -2.13 -6.40
CA TRP A 72 6.56 -3.14 -6.40
C TRP A 72 7.03 -4.49 -5.88
N SER A 73 8.21 -4.94 -6.30
CA SER A 73 8.80 -6.18 -5.79
C SER A 73 9.01 -6.11 -4.27
N VAL A 74 9.60 -5.03 -3.80
CA VAL A 74 9.82 -4.80 -2.36
C VAL A 74 8.50 -4.75 -1.61
N SER A 75 7.49 -4.04 -2.11
CA SER A 75 6.14 -3.98 -1.53
C SER A 75 5.51 -5.35 -1.39
N PHE A 76 5.62 -6.17 -2.43
CA PHE A 76 5.11 -7.53 -2.42
C PHE A 76 5.81 -8.39 -1.36
N PHE A 77 7.15 -8.31 -1.26
CA PHE A 77 7.91 -9.03 -0.25
C PHE A 77 7.58 -8.57 1.17
N PHE A 78 7.43 -7.27 1.41
CA PHE A 78 7.03 -6.74 2.71
C PHE A 78 5.66 -7.27 3.12
N PHE A 79 4.70 -7.22 2.21
CA PHE A 79 3.35 -7.72 2.46
C PHE A 79 3.35 -9.23 2.75
N VAL A 80 3.97 -10.05 1.87
CA VAL A 80 4.02 -11.51 2.03
C VAL A 80 4.73 -11.90 3.34
N SER A 81 5.82 -11.23 3.67
CA SER A 81 6.54 -11.48 4.94
C SER A 81 5.67 -11.17 6.14
N ALA A 82 4.97 -10.04 6.15
CA ALA A 82 4.06 -9.67 7.22
C ALA A 82 2.88 -10.65 7.33
N PHE A 83 2.32 -11.07 6.21
CA PHE A 83 1.26 -12.07 6.15
C PHE A 83 1.71 -13.41 6.75
N LEU A 84 2.87 -13.93 6.36
CA LEU A 84 3.41 -15.17 6.89
C LEU A 84 3.74 -15.08 8.39
N ILE A 85 4.35 -13.97 8.84
CA ILE A 85 4.64 -13.75 10.25
C ILE A 85 3.33 -13.68 11.04
N GLY A 86 2.32 -12.98 10.53
CA GLY A 86 1.01 -12.91 11.14
C GLY A 86 0.35 -14.28 11.27
N LEU A 87 0.44 -15.14 10.23
CA LEU A 87 -0.03 -16.51 10.27
C LEU A 87 0.67 -17.35 11.35
N LEU A 88 1.99 -17.25 11.42
CA LEU A 88 2.80 -17.98 12.41
C LEU A 88 2.48 -17.54 13.85
N CYS A 89 2.42 -16.22 14.07
CA CYS A 89 2.06 -15.68 15.39
C CYS A 89 0.67 -16.13 15.82
N ASN A 90 -0.31 -16.07 14.90
CA ASN A 90 -1.67 -16.52 15.20
C ASN A 90 -1.70 -18.01 15.56
N LYS A 91 -0.95 -18.84 14.83
CA LYS A 91 -0.83 -20.27 15.15
C LYS A 91 -0.22 -20.52 16.53
N ILE A 92 0.82 -19.78 16.89
CA ILE A 92 1.56 -19.96 18.16
C ILE A 92 0.73 -19.50 19.34
N PHE A 93 0.10 -18.32 19.26
CA PHE A 93 -0.54 -17.69 20.41
C PHE A 93 -2.01 -18.09 20.60
N PHE A 94 -2.72 -18.40 19.53
CA PHE A 94 -4.18 -18.63 19.59
C PHE A 94 -4.61 -20.04 19.20
N GLY A 95 -3.71 -20.85 18.68
CA GLY A 95 -4.02 -22.22 18.22
C GLY A 95 -5.01 -22.19 17.05
N ILE A 96 -4.61 -22.61 15.87
CA ILE A 96 -5.53 -22.66 14.73
C ILE A 96 -6.48 -23.84 14.88
N SER A 97 -7.54 -23.70 15.65
CA SER A 97 -8.62 -24.68 15.74
C SER A 97 -9.82 -24.36 14.83
N GLY A 98 -9.67 -23.46 13.88
CA GLY A 98 -10.81 -23.04 13.07
C GLY A 98 -10.49 -22.27 11.80
N LEU A 99 -9.48 -22.69 11.03
CA LEU A 99 -9.47 -22.36 9.62
C LEU A 99 -10.57 -23.18 8.91
N THR A 100 -11.83 -22.82 9.12
CA THR A 100 -12.83 -23.08 8.09
C THR A 100 -12.38 -22.27 6.89
N PHE A 101 -11.65 -22.90 6.00
CA PHE A 101 -11.16 -22.30 4.77
C PHE A 101 -12.37 -21.78 3.99
N THR A 102 -12.69 -20.51 4.15
CA THR A 102 -13.28 -19.74 3.07
C THR A 102 -12.51 -20.13 1.84
N SER A 103 -13.17 -20.40 0.76
CA SER A 103 -12.60 -21.03 -0.43
C SER A 103 -11.17 -20.54 -0.72
N ILE A 104 -10.27 -21.42 -1.18
CA ILE A 104 -8.90 -21.05 -1.60
C ILE A 104 -8.90 -19.81 -2.50
N SER A 105 -9.95 -19.66 -3.31
CA SER A 105 -10.23 -18.49 -4.13
C SER A 105 -10.23 -17.17 -3.34
N ASN A 106 -10.85 -17.12 -2.17
CA ASN A 106 -10.92 -15.90 -1.36
C ASN A 106 -9.55 -15.53 -0.79
N ILE A 107 -8.74 -16.52 -0.37
CA ILE A 107 -7.39 -16.28 0.13
C ILE A 107 -6.49 -15.76 -0.97
N VAL A 108 -6.53 -16.38 -2.15
CA VAL A 108 -5.76 -15.93 -3.31
C VAL A 108 -6.18 -14.53 -3.72
N SER A 109 -7.47 -14.25 -3.82
CA SER A 109 -7.99 -12.92 -4.15
C SER A 109 -7.59 -11.87 -3.12
N TYR A 110 -7.58 -12.23 -1.83
CA TYR A 110 -7.14 -11.35 -0.74
C TYR A 110 -5.66 -10.98 -0.89
N ILE A 111 -4.79 -11.97 -1.12
CA ILE A 111 -3.35 -11.74 -1.34
C ILE A 111 -3.14 -10.83 -2.56
N PHE A 112 -3.91 -11.04 -3.64
CA PHE A 112 -3.82 -10.18 -4.83
C PHE A 112 -4.31 -8.75 -4.57
N CYS A 113 -5.44 -8.56 -3.90
CA CYS A 113 -5.95 -7.23 -3.55
C CYS A 113 -4.93 -6.45 -2.72
N GLU A 114 -4.44 -7.06 -1.64
CA GLU A 114 -3.48 -6.43 -0.74
C GLU A 114 -2.16 -6.11 -1.44
N ALA A 115 -1.64 -7.03 -2.26
CA ALA A 115 -0.44 -6.77 -3.06
C ALA A 115 -0.63 -5.56 -3.99
N LEU A 116 -1.76 -5.46 -4.68
CA LEU A 116 -2.06 -4.33 -5.58
C LEU A 116 -2.16 -3.00 -4.82
N TYR A 117 -2.80 -2.97 -3.64
CA TYR A 117 -2.86 -1.76 -2.83
C TYR A 117 -1.48 -1.33 -2.32
N HIS A 118 -0.66 -2.27 -1.85
CA HIS A 118 0.71 -1.96 -1.42
C HIS A 118 1.58 -1.47 -2.59
N MET A 119 1.42 -2.04 -3.79
CA MET A 119 2.09 -1.56 -5.01
C MET A 119 1.60 -0.16 -5.42
N ALA A 120 0.31 0.15 -5.26
CA ALA A 120 -0.22 1.49 -5.50
C ALA A 120 0.39 2.52 -4.54
N VAL A 121 0.46 2.20 -3.25
CA VAL A 121 1.10 3.05 -2.24
C VAL A 121 2.58 3.27 -2.53
N SER A 122 3.31 2.22 -2.92
CA SER A 122 4.73 2.37 -3.29
C SER A 122 4.92 3.22 -4.54
N THR A 123 4.00 3.13 -5.53
CA THR A 123 4.02 3.99 -6.71
C THR A 123 3.91 5.46 -6.33
N LEU A 124 2.98 5.81 -5.43
CA LEU A 124 2.84 7.16 -4.90
C LEU A 124 4.11 7.61 -4.18
N ALA A 125 4.63 6.77 -3.27
CA ALA A 125 5.80 7.09 -2.47
C ALA A 125 7.05 7.34 -3.34
N ILE A 126 7.31 6.47 -4.32
CA ILE A 126 8.44 6.61 -5.24
C ILE A 126 8.27 7.84 -6.12
N SER A 127 7.07 8.06 -6.64
CA SER A 127 6.78 9.23 -7.49
C SER A 127 7.08 10.53 -6.76
N LEU A 128 6.70 10.65 -5.48
CA LEU A 128 7.03 11.82 -4.65
C LEU A 128 8.54 11.96 -4.41
N VAL A 129 9.26 10.86 -4.23
CA VAL A 129 10.73 10.90 -4.13
C VAL A 129 11.35 11.49 -5.40
N PHE A 130 10.91 11.07 -6.58
CA PHE A 130 11.41 11.59 -7.86
C PHE A 130 11.05 13.05 -8.09
N LEU A 131 9.94 13.52 -7.51
CA LEU A 131 9.55 14.93 -7.55
C LEU A 131 10.38 15.80 -6.60
N ILE A 132 10.57 15.35 -5.37
CA ILE A 132 11.18 16.11 -4.27
C ILE A 132 12.70 16.00 -4.26
N ARG A 133 13.26 14.80 -4.57
CA ARG A 133 14.70 14.49 -4.64
C ARG A 133 15.46 14.67 -3.31
N ASN A 134 14.76 14.84 -2.21
CA ASN A 134 15.33 14.99 -0.87
C ASN A 134 14.74 13.93 0.07
N SER A 135 15.60 13.15 0.72
CA SER A 135 15.20 12.01 1.55
C SER A 135 14.29 12.41 2.70
N SER A 136 14.73 13.39 3.49
CA SER A 136 14.00 13.81 4.70
C SER A 136 12.65 14.44 4.34
N VAL A 137 12.64 15.30 3.32
CA VAL A 137 11.41 15.96 2.86
C VAL A 137 10.45 14.94 2.24
N SER A 138 10.96 14.03 1.40
CA SER A 138 10.12 12.97 0.79
C SER A 138 9.51 12.06 1.85
N MET A 139 10.28 11.70 2.88
CA MET A 139 9.80 10.86 3.98
C MET A 139 8.72 11.58 4.78
N ALA A 140 8.93 12.85 5.11
CA ALA A 140 7.95 13.66 5.83
C ALA A 140 6.64 13.82 5.02
N VAL A 141 6.73 14.16 3.73
CA VAL A 141 5.55 14.32 2.86
C VAL A 141 4.80 12.99 2.71
N ASN A 142 5.51 11.90 2.47
CA ASN A 142 4.90 10.57 2.38
C ASN A 142 4.21 10.18 3.68
N ALA A 143 4.85 10.39 4.84
CA ALA A 143 4.25 10.12 6.15
C ALA A 143 2.98 10.97 6.37
N LEU A 144 3.04 12.27 6.10
CA LEU A 144 1.87 13.16 6.20
C LEU A 144 0.72 12.71 5.31
N LEU A 145 0.99 12.31 4.07
CA LEU A 145 -0.04 11.84 3.16
C LEU A 145 -0.70 10.56 3.67
N ILE A 146 0.06 9.65 4.30
CA ILE A 146 -0.52 8.42 4.87
C ILE A 146 -1.46 8.74 6.00
N PHE A 147 -1.01 9.56 6.96
CA PHE A 147 -1.81 9.86 8.14
C PHE A 147 -3.01 10.75 7.83
N PHE A 148 -2.82 11.74 6.98
CA PHE A 148 -3.84 12.78 6.75
C PHE A 148 -4.56 12.66 5.40
N GLY A 149 -4.07 11.86 4.45
CA GLY A 149 -4.66 11.77 3.13
C GLY A 149 -6.13 11.34 3.16
N TYR A 150 -6.48 10.39 4.02
CA TYR A 150 -7.88 9.98 4.24
C TYR A 150 -8.73 11.14 4.77
N LEU A 151 -8.22 11.87 5.78
CA LEU A 151 -8.94 12.99 6.37
C LEU A 151 -9.16 14.12 5.37
N VAL A 152 -8.16 14.41 4.54
CA VAL A 152 -8.25 15.43 3.48
C VAL A 152 -9.33 15.05 2.47
N LEU A 153 -9.31 13.80 1.98
CA LEU A 153 -10.31 13.34 1.01
C LEU A 153 -11.71 13.32 1.60
N HIS A 154 -11.87 12.85 2.83
CA HIS A 154 -13.16 12.85 3.52
C HIS A 154 -13.67 14.27 3.80
N GLY A 155 -12.78 15.19 4.16
CA GLY A 155 -13.10 16.61 4.30
C GLY A 155 -13.57 17.24 2.97
N LEU A 156 -12.92 16.90 1.85
CA LEU A 156 -13.33 17.35 0.53
C LEU A 156 -14.71 16.80 0.13
N GLU A 157 -14.99 15.51 0.40
CA GLU A 157 -16.32 14.94 0.20
C GLU A 157 -17.40 15.74 0.92
N SER A 158 -17.16 16.05 2.20
CA SER A 158 -18.09 16.78 3.04
C SER A 158 -18.32 18.23 2.56
N ILE A 159 -17.25 18.93 2.18
CA ILE A 159 -17.31 20.33 1.73
C ILE A 159 -17.98 20.46 0.36
N LEU A 160 -17.67 19.54 -0.56
CA LEU A 160 -18.18 19.59 -1.93
C LEU A 160 -19.57 18.97 -2.07
N GLY A 161 -20.11 18.34 -1.02
CA GLY A 161 -21.41 17.67 -1.05
C GLY A 161 -21.49 16.57 -2.09
N LEU A 162 -20.37 15.84 -2.33
CA LEU A 162 -20.30 14.81 -3.34
C LEU A 162 -21.22 13.64 -2.96
N GLY A 163 -22.11 13.24 -3.88
CA GLY A 163 -23.00 12.09 -3.69
C GLY A 163 -22.30 10.73 -3.79
N TYR A 164 -20.98 10.69 -3.87
CA TYR A 164 -20.16 9.49 -3.98
C TYR A 164 -18.89 9.62 -3.13
N ASN A 165 -18.40 8.49 -2.63
CA ASN A 165 -17.22 8.44 -1.74
C ASN A 165 -15.93 8.45 -2.55
N ILE A 166 -15.22 9.59 -2.59
CA ILE A 166 -13.88 9.65 -3.22
C ILE A 166 -12.80 8.98 -2.38
N THR A 167 -13.04 8.77 -1.09
CA THR A 167 -12.13 8.03 -0.19
C THR A 167 -11.91 6.58 -0.63
N ILE A 168 -12.77 6.01 -1.48
CA ILE A 168 -12.58 4.68 -2.06
C ILE A 168 -11.33 4.62 -2.94
N PHE A 169 -10.92 5.75 -3.55
CA PHE A 169 -9.69 5.82 -4.35
C PHE A 169 -8.42 5.92 -3.50
N TRP A 170 -8.54 6.05 -2.17
CA TRP A 170 -7.39 6.06 -1.29
C TRP A 170 -6.94 4.63 -0.99
N ALA A 171 -5.84 4.19 -1.63
CA ALA A 171 -5.36 2.80 -1.54
C ALA A 171 -5.19 2.32 -0.08
N ILE A 172 -4.67 3.18 0.81
CA ILE A 172 -4.43 2.84 2.21
C ILE A 172 -5.73 2.56 2.97
N SER A 173 -6.82 3.30 2.68
CA SER A 173 -8.10 3.04 3.33
C SER A 173 -8.71 1.69 2.93
N ASN A 174 -8.39 1.20 1.74
CA ASN A 174 -8.88 -0.07 1.23
C ASN A 174 -8.12 -1.27 1.79
N ILE A 175 -6.82 -1.11 2.09
CA ILE A 175 -6.01 -2.10 2.82
C ILE A 175 -6.74 -2.55 4.10
N ASN A 176 -7.36 -1.62 4.84
CA ASN A 176 -8.05 -1.94 6.08
C ASN A 176 -9.51 -2.38 5.89
N LYS A 177 -10.09 -2.19 4.72
CA LYS A 177 -11.48 -2.56 4.42
C LYS A 177 -11.59 -3.92 3.74
N THR A 178 -10.51 -4.40 3.13
CA THR A 178 -10.51 -5.67 2.41
C THR A 178 -10.51 -6.82 3.41
N ARG A 179 -11.57 -7.60 3.43
CA ARG A 179 -11.72 -8.80 4.25
C ARG A 179 -11.56 -10.04 3.39
N ILE A 180 -11.04 -11.12 3.98
CA ILE A 180 -10.79 -12.37 3.25
C ILE A 180 -12.08 -12.96 2.66
N ASP A 181 -13.20 -12.89 3.39
CA ASP A 181 -14.49 -13.40 2.97
C ASP A 181 -15.11 -12.66 1.77
N MET A 182 -14.75 -11.37 1.59
CA MET A 182 -15.25 -10.50 0.52
C MET A 182 -14.18 -10.16 -0.53
N ALA A 183 -12.98 -10.74 -0.45
CA ALA A 183 -11.84 -10.33 -1.27
C ALA A 183 -12.09 -10.44 -2.78
N VAL A 184 -12.86 -11.44 -3.23
CA VAL A 184 -13.24 -11.59 -4.65
C VAL A 184 -14.01 -10.36 -5.15
N GLN A 185 -14.86 -9.77 -4.31
CA GLN A 185 -15.65 -8.59 -4.67
C GLN A 185 -14.79 -7.32 -4.75
N TRP A 186 -13.71 -7.24 -3.98
CA TRP A 186 -12.78 -6.11 -3.95
C TRP A 186 -11.72 -6.16 -5.05
N LEU A 187 -11.51 -7.31 -5.69
CA LEU A 187 -10.47 -7.50 -6.71
C LEU A 187 -10.58 -6.51 -7.89
N PRO A 188 -11.75 -6.26 -8.49
CA PRO A 188 -11.87 -5.25 -9.54
C PRO A 188 -11.49 -3.84 -9.06
N THR A 189 -11.90 -3.47 -7.85
CA THR A 189 -11.58 -2.18 -7.24
C THR A 189 -10.07 -2.04 -7.02
N ALA A 190 -9.39 -3.06 -6.53
CA ALA A 190 -7.94 -3.08 -6.33
C ALA A 190 -7.18 -2.87 -7.65
N ILE A 191 -7.62 -3.56 -8.72
CA ILE A 191 -7.04 -3.41 -10.06
C ILE A 191 -7.21 -1.97 -10.57
N ILE A 192 -8.41 -1.42 -10.47
CA ILE A 192 -8.70 -0.04 -10.92
C ILE A 192 -7.82 0.96 -10.16
N ILE A 193 -7.73 0.83 -8.84
CA ILE A 193 -6.93 1.73 -7.99
C ILE A 193 -5.44 1.63 -8.35
N PHE A 194 -4.91 0.41 -8.51
CA PHE A 194 -3.51 0.22 -8.90
C PHE A 194 -3.19 0.92 -10.24
N PHE A 195 -4.01 0.69 -11.26
CA PHE A 195 -3.81 1.33 -12.56
C PHE A 195 -4.01 2.85 -12.51
N ALA A 196 -4.96 3.34 -11.74
CA ALA A 196 -5.15 4.77 -11.53
C ALA A 196 -3.90 5.42 -10.91
N TYR A 197 -3.32 4.81 -9.87
CA TYR A 197 -2.08 5.28 -9.26
C TYR A 197 -0.89 5.21 -10.23
N MET A 198 -0.79 4.14 -11.02
CA MET A 198 0.25 4.00 -12.03
C MET A 198 0.15 5.09 -13.09
N ILE A 199 -1.05 5.40 -13.58
CA ILE A 199 -1.26 6.42 -14.62
C ILE A 199 -1.06 7.83 -14.05
N ILE A 200 -1.68 8.14 -12.91
CA ILE A 200 -1.64 9.48 -12.32
C ILE A 200 -0.26 9.78 -11.76
N PHE A 201 0.21 8.99 -10.81
CA PHE A 201 1.49 9.25 -10.14
C PHE A 201 2.68 8.78 -10.96
N GLY A 202 2.64 7.55 -11.48
CA GLY A 202 3.69 7.00 -12.32
C GLY A 202 3.82 7.75 -13.66
N GLY A 203 2.71 7.94 -14.37
CA GLY A 203 2.66 8.60 -15.66
C GLY A 203 3.00 10.08 -15.60
N VAL A 204 2.30 10.86 -14.76
CA VAL A 204 2.50 12.32 -14.65
C VAL A 204 3.90 12.62 -14.11
N ILE A 205 4.30 12.00 -13.01
CA ILE A 205 5.61 12.27 -12.39
C ILE A 205 6.75 11.78 -13.29
N GLY A 206 6.59 10.63 -13.94
CA GLY A 206 7.56 10.13 -14.91
C GLY A 206 7.76 11.08 -16.10
N THR A 207 6.69 11.73 -16.61
CA THR A 207 6.78 12.74 -17.66
C THR A 207 7.47 14.02 -17.17
N ILE A 208 7.18 14.46 -15.95
CA ILE A 208 7.87 15.60 -15.32
C ILE A 208 9.37 15.28 -15.16
N PHE A 209 9.69 14.09 -14.66
CA PHE A 209 11.08 13.65 -14.49
C PHE A 209 11.83 13.57 -15.80
N LYS A 210 11.17 13.15 -16.90
CA LYS A 210 11.74 13.13 -18.24
C LYS A 210 12.16 14.52 -18.71
N LYS A 211 11.38 15.56 -18.39
CA LYS A 211 11.60 16.95 -18.87
C LYS A 211 12.51 17.77 -17.95
N ARG A 212 12.64 17.41 -16.69
CA ARG A 212 13.35 18.20 -15.66
C ARG A 212 14.85 17.92 -15.70
N ASP A 213 15.66 18.98 -15.68
CA ASP A 213 17.14 18.84 -15.64
C ASP A 213 17.60 18.16 -14.34
N ILE A 214 18.67 17.38 -14.48
CA ILE A 214 19.34 16.68 -13.40
C ILE A 214 20.63 17.46 -13.14
N THR A 215 20.49 18.52 -12.37
CA THR A 215 21.63 19.30 -11.85
C THR A 215 22.14 18.64 -10.58
#